data_adfe4c1106d5aa49e9c310ac0546ded9
#
_entry.id   adfe4c1106d5aa49e9c310ac0546ded9
#
_cell.length_a   1.000
_cell.length_b   1.000
_cell.length_c   1.000
_cell.angle_alpha   90.00
_cell.angle_beta   90.00
_cell.angle_gamma   90.00
#
_symmetry.space_group_name_H-M   'P 1'
#
loop_
_entity.id
_entity.type
_entity.pdbx_description
1 polymer ?
#
loop_
_entity_poly.entity_id
_entity_poly.type
_entity_poly.pdbx_seq_one_letter_code
_entity_poly.pdbx_strand_id
1 'polypeptide(L)'
;MSSKEHKIFILYSLFVLFFIFLTTKYLNLYEIIHVAGQMDAISYTEISSSAPDLPKNNDIIIKHVAQRFLIPYLAGSISNFLNIDNFLIFKFFTQIFILVFWFLVFFYIKNQKFNIRESIIFFSLLFLNPYIIRNHLFNPVQAHDLLFFSITLILSYLIINNKSRWLIFFGSVGIFLRQTAVAIFIGSFLILLKKKNS
;
A
#
# COMPACT_ATOMS: atom_id res chain seq x y z
N MET A 1 -7.43 -24.62 5.17
CA MET A 1 -8.12 -24.73 3.86
C MET A 1 -7.65 -25.97 3.11
N SER A 2 -8.57 -26.76 2.53
CA SER A 2 -8.26 -27.87 1.61
C SER A 2 -7.76 -27.32 0.26
N SER A 3 -7.17 -28.20 -0.58
CA SER A 3 -6.73 -27.80 -1.94
C SER A 3 -7.87 -27.24 -2.79
N LYS A 4 -9.09 -27.78 -2.66
CA LYS A 4 -10.28 -27.29 -3.36
C LYS A 4 -10.68 -25.89 -2.86
N GLU A 5 -10.66 -25.64 -1.56
CA GLU A 5 -10.97 -24.33 -0.98
C GLU A 5 -9.97 -23.27 -1.38
N HIS A 6 -8.67 -23.61 -1.49
CA HIS A 6 -7.65 -22.70 -2.00
C HIS A 6 -7.95 -22.24 -3.44
N LYS A 7 -8.33 -23.17 -4.31
CA LYS A 7 -8.71 -22.82 -5.69
C LYS A 7 -9.92 -21.90 -5.73
N ILE A 8 -10.95 -22.19 -4.93
CA ILE A 8 -12.15 -21.34 -4.83
C ILE A 8 -11.78 -19.94 -4.35
N PHE A 9 -10.93 -19.84 -3.33
CA PHE A 9 -10.51 -18.55 -2.79
C PHE A 9 -9.69 -17.74 -3.81
N ILE A 10 -8.78 -18.38 -4.55
CA ILE A 10 -8.04 -17.72 -5.64
C ILE A 10 -8.98 -17.17 -6.70
N LEU A 11 -9.91 -17.98 -7.18
CA LEU A 11 -10.89 -17.57 -8.20
C LEU A 11 -11.75 -16.39 -7.69
N TYR A 12 -12.21 -16.47 -6.43
CA TYR A 12 -12.94 -15.37 -5.79
C TYR A 12 -12.12 -14.08 -5.73
N SER A 13 -10.86 -14.17 -5.28
CA SER A 13 -9.99 -12.99 -5.15
C SER A 13 -9.69 -12.34 -6.50
N LEU A 14 -9.47 -13.14 -7.54
CA LEU A 14 -9.29 -12.64 -8.91
C LEU A 14 -10.57 -11.98 -9.45
N PHE A 15 -11.73 -12.59 -9.19
CA PHE A 15 -13.02 -12.00 -9.55
C PHE A 15 -13.23 -10.63 -8.88
N VAL A 16 -12.95 -10.52 -7.58
CA VAL A 16 -13.05 -9.26 -6.85
C VAL A 16 -12.11 -8.20 -7.41
N LEU A 17 -10.85 -8.55 -7.70
CA LEU A 17 -9.90 -7.62 -8.32
C LEU A 17 -10.39 -7.15 -9.69
N PHE A 18 -10.85 -8.07 -10.53
CA PHE A 18 -11.40 -7.74 -11.84
C PHE A 18 -12.64 -6.83 -11.72
N PHE A 19 -13.54 -7.13 -10.80
CA PHE A 19 -14.71 -6.30 -10.53
C PHE A 19 -14.35 -4.89 -10.06
N ILE A 20 -13.36 -4.76 -9.16
CA ILE A 20 -12.88 -3.46 -8.69
C ILE A 20 -12.29 -2.68 -9.87
N PHE A 21 -11.43 -3.32 -10.67
CA PHE A 21 -10.80 -2.69 -11.82
C PHE A 21 -11.84 -2.22 -12.84
N LEU A 22 -12.78 -3.09 -13.18
CA LEU A 22 -13.87 -2.80 -14.12
C LEU A 22 -14.71 -1.60 -13.63
N THR A 23 -15.17 -1.65 -12.38
CA THR A 23 -16.05 -0.61 -11.82
C THR A 23 -15.33 0.71 -11.59
N THR A 24 -14.03 0.71 -11.33
CA THR A 24 -13.25 1.94 -11.13
C THR A 24 -12.90 2.59 -12.47
N LYS A 25 -12.47 1.80 -13.46
CA LYS A 25 -11.96 2.34 -14.73
C LYS A 25 -13.04 2.61 -15.77
N TYR A 26 -14.05 1.75 -15.87
CA TYR A 26 -15.02 1.82 -16.95
C TYR A 26 -16.37 2.41 -16.55
N LEU A 27 -16.78 2.29 -15.30
CA LEU A 27 -18.08 2.78 -14.86
C LEU A 27 -18.01 4.15 -14.16
N ASN A 28 -16.82 4.73 -14.01
CA ASN A 28 -16.58 6.05 -13.40
C ASN A 28 -17.38 6.28 -12.10
N LEU A 29 -17.66 5.20 -11.36
CA LEU A 29 -18.44 5.28 -10.12
C LEU A 29 -17.73 6.07 -9.00
N TYR A 30 -16.50 6.51 -9.26
CA TYR A 30 -15.63 7.08 -8.25
C TYR A 30 -15.33 8.58 -8.39
N GLU A 31 -15.80 9.24 -9.44
CA GLU A 31 -15.51 10.68 -9.70
C GLU A 31 -15.99 11.61 -8.58
N ILE A 32 -16.97 11.20 -7.78
CA ILE A 32 -17.64 12.05 -6.79
C ILE A 32 -16.85 12.22 -5.48
N ILE A 33 -15.88 11.36 -5.18
CA ILE A 33 -15.22 11.29 -3.84
C ILE A 33 -13.90 12.12 -3.78
N HIS A 34 -13.49 12.81 -4.83
CA HIS A 34 -12.10 13.19 -5.08
C HIS A 34 -11.60 14.56 -4.65
N VAL A 35 -12.37 15.39 -3.96
CA VAL A 35 -11.91 16.75 -3.65
C VAL A 35 -10.82 16.80 -2.56
N ALA A 36 -10.82 15.87 -1.62
CA ALA A 36 -9.91 15.91 -0.47
C ALA A 36 -8.47 15.43 -0.73
N GLY A 37 -8.24 14.60 -1.75
CA GLY A 37 -6.91 14.04 -2.06
C GLY A 37 -6.09 14.83 -3.08
N GLN A 38 -6.63 15.87 -3.68
CA GLN A 38 -5.98 16.59 -4.77
C GLN A 38 -4.74 17.38 -4.32
N MET A 39 -4.76 17.97 -3.14
CA MET A 39 -3.61 18.76 -2.64
C MET A 39 -2.37 17.90 -2.39
N ASP A 40 -2.54 16.71 -1.83
CA ASP A 40 -1.42 15.77 -1.64
C ASP A 40 -0.87 15.31 -2.99
N ALA A 41 -1.74 15.06 -3.97
CA ALA A 41 -1.35 14.66 -5.32
C ALA A 41 -0.50 15.73 -6.03
N ILE A 42 -0.83 17.01 -5.87
CA ILE A 42 -0.03 18.11 -6.43
C ILE A 42 1.38 18.09 -5.87
N SER A 43 1.52 17.95 -4.54
CA SER A 43 2.84 17.88 -3.89
C SER A 43 3.66 16.66 -4.36
N TYR A 44 3.04 15.50 -4.51
CA TYR A 44 3.74 14.30 -5.04
C TYR A 44 4.14 14.45 -6.51
N THR A 45 3.32 15.10 -7.30
CA THR A 45 3.63 15.41 -8.71
C THR A 45 4.81 16.36 -8.80
N GLU A 46 4.86 17.39 -7.95
CA GLU A 46 5.99 18.33 -7.88
C GLU A 46 7.29 17.64 -7.49
N ILE A 47 7.27 16.77 -6.47
CA ILE A 47 8.44 15.99 -6.08
C ILE A 47 8.92 15.11 -7.25
N SER A 48 8.01 14.45 -7.95
CA SER A 48 8.38 13.55 -9.04
C SER A 48 8.88 14.30 -10.28
N SER A 49 8.30 15.45 -10.61
CA SER A 49 8.73 16.25 -11.76
C SER A 49 10.08 16.92 -11.56
N SER A 50 10.46 17.18 -10.31
CA SER A 50 11.77 17.77 -9.97
C SER A 50 12.90 16.75 -9.95
N ALA A 51 12.60 15.46 -9.79
CA ALA A 51 13.61 14.42 -9.69
C ALA A 51 14.45 14.28 -10.99
N PRO A 52 15.77 14.03 -10.92
CA PRO A 52 16.56 13.66 -9.74
C PRO A 52 16.97 14.83 -8.83
N ASP A 53 16.65 16.05 -9.18
CA ASP A 53 16.87 17.20 -8.33
C ASP A 53 15.81 17.26 -7.21
N LEU A 54 16.06 18.11 -6.21
CA LEU A 54 15.07 18.41 -5.19
C LEU A 54 14.15 19.55 -5.67
N PRO A 55 12.87 19.54 -5.28
CA PRO A 55 11.95 20.61 -5.62
C PRO A 55 12.47 21.97 -5.15
N LYS A 56 12.46 22.95 -6.03
CA LYS A 56 12.92 24.33 -5.73
C LYS A 56 11.82 25.17 -5.08
N ASN A 57 10.56 24.84 -5.35
CA ASN A 57 9.41 25.60 -4.85
C ASN A 57 8.79 24.91 -3.64
N ASN A 58 9.24 25.32 -2.44
CA ASN A 58 8.78 24.74 -1.17
C ASN A 58 7.34 25.11 -0.80
N ASP A 59 6.76 26.14 -1.45
CA ASP A 59 5.39 26.63 -1.13
C ASP A 59 4.30 25.67 -1.59
N ILE A 60 4.60 24.85 -2.59
CA ILE A 60 3.66 23.84 -3.16
C ILE A 60 3.67 22.56 -2.34
N ILE A 61 4.79 22.27 -1.65
CA ILE A 61 4.95 21.01 -0.94
C ILE A 61 4.48 21.14 0.51
N ILE A 62 3.41 20.44 0.82
CA ILE A 62 2.88 20.40 2.19
C ILE A 62 3.84 19.62 3.08
N LYS A 63 4.18 20.14 4.26
CA LYS A 63 5.21 19.58 5.18
C LYS A 63 5.04 18.08 5.48
N HIS A 64 3.82 17.62 5.70
CA HIS A 64 3.58 16.19 5.97
C HIS A 64 3.73 15.29 4.73
N VAL A 65 3.59 15.85 3.53
CA VAL A 65 3.81 15.16 2.25
C VAL A 65 5.30 15.05 1.94
N ALA A 66 6.09 16.09 2.28
CA ALA A 66 7.55 16.07 2.09
C ALA A 66 8.23 14.87 2.77
N GLN A 67 7.66 14.34 3.85
CA GLN A 67 8.19 13.17 4.55
C GLN A 67 7.90 11.84 3.84
N ARG A 68 7.03 11.83 2.83
CA ARG A 68 6.67 10.66 2.01
C ARG A 68 7.29 10.73 0.62
N PHE A 69 8.43 11.41 0.50
CA PHE A 69 9.03 11.75 -0.80
C PHE A 69 9.57 10.54 -1.58
N LEU A 70 9.88 9.43 -0.90
CA LEU A 70 10.65 8.33 -1.48
C LEU A 70 10.04 7.77 -2.78
N ILE A 71 8.75 7.42 -2.77
CA ILE A 71 8.10 6.82 -3.94
C ILE A 71 7.90 7.85 -5.08
N PRO A 72 7.40 9.08 -4.82
CA PRO A 72 7.36 10.12 -5.84
C PRO A 72 8.72 10.43 -6.46
N TYR A 73 9.76 10.54 -5.63
CA TYR A 73 11.13 10.79 -6.11
C TYR A 73 11.66 9.65 -6.98
N LEU A 74 11.44 8.39 -6.57
CA LEU A 74 11.82 7.22 -7.39
C LEU A 74 11.03 7.19 -8.71
N ALA A 75 9.74 7.49 -8.69
CA ALA A 75 8.93 7.55 -9.90
C ALA A 75 9.48 8.58 -10.88
N GLY A 76 9.78 9.79 -10.40
CA GLY A 76 10.35 10.85 -11.21
C GLY A 76 11.75 10.53 -11.74
N SER A 77 12.62 9.94 -10.91
CA SER A 77 13.96 9.53 -11.33
C SER A 77 13.91 8.46 -12.43
N ILE A 78 13.03 7.48 -12.31
CA ILE A 78 12.82 6.44 -13.34
C ILE A 78 12.24 7.06 -14.61
N SER A 79 11.24 7.93 -14.47
CA SER A 79 10.61 8.66 -15.57
C SER A 79 11.65 9.44 -16.38
N ASN A 80 12.52 10.19 -15.71
CA ASN A 80 13.59 10.96 -16.34
C ASN A 80 14.61 10.03 -17.00
N PHE A 81 15.05 8.98 -16.33
CA PHE A 81 16.02 8.02 -16.86
C PHE A 81 15.51 7.29 -18.11
N LEU A 82 14.24 6.86 -18.12
CA LEU A 82 13.62 6.13 -19.22
C LEU A 82 12.97 7.03 -20.27
N ASN A 83 12.89 8.33 -20.02
CA ASN A 83 12.16 9.30 -20.84
C ASN A 83 10.68 8.89 -21.07
N ILE A 84 10.01 8.49 -20.00
CA ILE A 84 8.63 8.03 -19.97
C ILE A 84 7.82 8.99 -19.09
N ASP A 85 6.54 9.20 -19.43
CA ASP A 85 5.64 10.03 -18.62
C ASP A 85 5.55 9.55 -17.16
N ASN A 86 5.71 10.49 -16.22
CA ASN A 86 5.66 10.28 -14.78
C ASN A 86 4.39 9.54 -14.34
N PHE A 87 3.24 9.90 -14.93
CA PHE A 87 1.96 9.31 -14.57
C PHE A 87 1.87 7.82 -14.95
N LEU A 88 2.54 7.42 -16.04
CA LEU A 88 2.66 6.01 -16.42
C LEU A 88 3.48 5.21 -15.42
N ILE A 89 4.56 5.80 -14.89
CA ILE A 89 5.37 5.16 -13.83
C ILE A 89 4.54 4.98 -12.55
N PHE A 90 3.77 5.98 -12.14
CA PHE A 90 2.87 5.86 -10.99
C PHE A 90 1.79 4.79 -11.20
N LYS A 91 1.19 4.69 -12.39
CA LYS A 91 0.25 3.60 -12.72
C LYS A 91 0.90 2.24 -12.61
N PHE A 92 2.13 2.11 -13.11
CA PHE A 92 2.89 0.87 -13.03
C PHE A 92 3.20 0.48 -11.57
N PHE A 93 3.67 1.44 -10.75
CA PHE A 93 3.87 1.22 -9.32
C PHE A 93 2.59 0.79 -8.61
N THR A 94 1.48 1.45 -8.90
CA THR A 94 0.18 1.10 -8.31
C THR A 94 -0.20 -0.35 -8.61
N GLN A 95 -0.03 -0.80 -9.86
CA GLN A 95 -0.32 -2.18 -10.25
C GLN A 95 0.57 -3.19 -9.51
N ILE A 96 1.88 -2.92 -9.45
CA ILE A 96 2.82 -3.77 -8.70
C ILE A 96 2.44 -3.81 -7.21
N PHE A 97 2.14 -2.67 -6.59
CA PHE A 97 1.81 -2.61 -5.16
C PHE A 97 0.48 -3.29 -4.85
N ILE A 98 -0.51 -3.23 -5.74
CA ILE A 98 -1.75 -4.01 -5.61
C ILE A 98 -1.44 -5.52 -5.65
N LEU A 99 -0.59 -5.97 -6.57
CA LEU A 99 -0.19 -7.38 -6.66
C LEU A 99 0.58 -7.83 -5.42
N VAL A 100 1.52 -7.02 -4.94
CA VAL A 100 2.27 -7.30 -3.70
C VAL A 100 1.31 -7.37 -2.51
N PHE A 101 0.40 -6.42 -2.38
CA PHE A 101 -0.59 -6.40 -1.31
C PHE A 101 -1.51 -7.62 -1.37
N TRP A 102 -2.01 -7.98 -2.56
CA TRP A 102 -2.81 -9.18 -2.78
C TRP A 102 -2.07 -10.46 -2.34
N PHE A 103 -0.80 -10.59 -2.76
CA PHE A 103 0.03 -11.73 -2.39
C PHE A 103 0.25 -11.81 -0.87
N LEU A 104 0.52 -10.68 -0.22
CA LEU A 104 0.72 -10.62 1.22
C LEU A 104 -0.54 -10.95 2.01
N VAL A 105 -1.71 -10.50 1.55
CA VAL A 105 -3.00 -10.86 2.16
C VAL A 105 -3.24 -12.36 2.03
N PHE A 106 -2.98 -12.93 0.85
CA PHE A 106 -3.07 -14.39 0.65
C PHE A 106 -2.12 -15.17 1.57
N PHE A 107 -0.86 -14.73 1.65
CA PHE A 107 0.14 -15.31 2.53
C PHE A 107 -0.28 -15.22 4.01
N TYR A 108 -0.80 -14.06 4.43
CA TYR A 108 -1.28 -13.84 5.79
C TYR A 108 -2.45 -14.78 6.14
N ILE A 109 -3.46 -14.87 5.29
CA ILE A 109 -4.60 -15.78 5.44
C ILE A 109 -4.14 -17.23 5.62
N LYS A 110 -3.22 -17.68 4.76
CA LYS A 110 -2.66 -19.04 4.83
C LYS A 110 -1.96 -19.31 6.16
N ASN A 111 -1.14 -18.37 6.64
CA ASN A 111 -0.38 -18.54 7.88
C ASN A 111 -1.27 -18.48 9.12
N GLN A 112 -2.35 -17.70 9.11
CA GLN A 112 -3.33 -17.63 10.20
C GLN A 112 -4.29 -18.82 10.22
N LYS A 113 -4.17 -19.76 9.24
CA LYS A 113 -5.02 -20.94 9.11
C LYS A 113 -6.51 -20.61 9.03
N PHE A 114 -6.87 -19.48 8.42
CA PHE A 114 -8.26 -19.10 8.21
C PHE A 114 -9.01 -20.18 7.43
N ASN A 115 -10.26 -20.43 7.81
CA ASN A 115 -11.16 -21.23 6.98
C ASN A 115 -11.61 -20.43 5.75
N ILE A 116 -12.35 -21.06 4.84
CA ILE A 116 -12.76 -20.41 3.57
C ILE A 116 -13.66 -19.19 3.81
N ARG A 117 -14.56 -19.22 4.79
CA ARG A 117 -15.48 -18.11 5.10
C ARG A 117 -14.72 -16.92 5.68
N GLU A 118 -13.85 -17.17 6.66
CA GLU A 118 -12.98 -16.15 7.25
C GLU A 118 -12.09 -15.51 6.20
N SER A 119 -11.55 -16.31 5.29
CA SER A 119 -10.69 -15.84 4.19
C SER A 119 -11.43 -14.89 3.25
N ILE A 120 -12.65 -15.26 2.86
CA ILE A 120 -13.52 -14.44 1.99
C ILE A 120 -13.89 -13.14 2.69
N ILE A 121 -14.31 -13.18 3.96
CA ILE A 121 -14.69 -12.00 4.72
C ILE A 121 -13.50 -11.05 4.87
N PHE A 122 -12.34 -11.57 5.33
CA PHE A 122 -11.14 -10.76 5.54
C PHE A 122 -10.66 -10.11 4.24
N PHE A 123 -10.62 -10.89 3.15
CA PHE A 123 -10.24 -10.38 1.84
C PHE A 123 -11.22 -9.30 1.35
N SER A 124 -12.52 -9.54 1.48
CA SER A 124 -13.55 -8.58 1.06
C SER A 124 -13.46 -7.27 1.82
N LEU A 125 -13.27 -7.32 3.14
CA LEU A 125 -13.11 -6.12 3.97
C LEU A 125 -11.92 -5.26 3.54
N LEU A 126 -10.83 -5.88 3.10
CA LEU A 126 -9.65 -5.15 2.62
C LEU A 126 -9.82 -4.65 1.19
N PHE A 127 -10.23 -5.51 0.27
CA PHE A 127 -10.21 -5.18 -1.15
C PHE A 127 -11.43 -4.42 -1.64
N LEU A 128 -12.61 -4.67 -1.08
CA LEU A 128 -13.81 -3.90 -1.43
C LEU A 128 -13.86 -2.54 -0.72
N ASN A 129 -12.98 -2.29 0.26
CA ASN A 129 -12.87 -0.99 0.87
C ASN A 129 -12.44 0.04 -0.20
N PRO A 130 -13.25 1.07 -0.46
CA PRO A 130 -12.97 2.04 -1.52
C PRO A 130 -11.69 2.82 -1.30
N TYR A 131 -11.26 3.00 -0.06
CA TYR A 131 -10.06 3.76 0.29
C TYR A 131 -8.76 2.97 0.15
N ILE A 132 -8.80 1.66 -0.04
CA ILE A 132 -7.58 0.85 -0.18
C ILE A 132 -7.20 0.69 -1.65
N ILE A 133 -8.00 -0.04 -2.45
CA ILE A 133 -7.61 -0.34 -3.83
C ILE A 133 -8.13 0.69 -4.83
N ARG A 134 -9.42 1.03 -4.76
CA ARG A 134 -10.05 1.93 -5.74
C ARG A 134 -9.45 3.32 -5.72
N ASN A 135 -9.19 3.87 -4.52
CA ASN A 135 -8.57 5.18 -4.38
C ASN A 135 -7.23 5.25 -5.12
N HIS A 136 -6.41 4.21 -5.01
CA HIS A 136 -5.08 4.20 -5.64
C HIS A 136 -5.13 3.89 -7.14
N LEU A 137 -6.12 3.14 -7.61
CA LEU A 137 -6.36 2.98 -9.05
C LEU A 137 -6.77 4.30 -9.70
N PHE A 138 -7.54 5.11 -9.00
CA PHE A 138 -7.96 6.42 -9.47
C PHE A 138 -6.87 7.48 -9.32
N ASN A 139 -6.18 7.49 -8.17
CA ASN A 139 -5.09 8.42 -7.87
C ASN A 139 -3.76 7.67 -7.66
N PRO A 140 -3.10 7.23 -8.74
CA PRO A 140 -1.89 6.41 -8.67
C PRO A 140 -0.69 7.13 -8.04
N VAL A 141 -0.72 8.46 -7.95
CA VAL A 141 0.33 9.25 -7.30
C VAL A 141 0.45 8.95 -5.81
N GLN A 142 -0.63 8.45 -5.18
CA GLN A 142 -0.67 8.02 -3.78
C GLN A 142 -0.33 6.53 -3.58
N ALA A 143 0.31 5.87 -4.55
CA ALA A 143 0.61 4.44 -4.51
C ALA A 143 1.45 3.99 -3.28
N HIS A 144 2.22 4.90 -2.67
CA HIS A 144 2.99 4.62 -1.45
C HIS A 144 2.13 4.16 -0.26
N ASP A 145 0.86 4.55 -0.18
CA ASP A 145 -0.04 4.08 0.87
C ASP A 145 -0.36 2.58 0.74
N LEU A 146 -0.37 2.01 -0.47
CA LEU A 146 -0.48 0.55 -0.68
C LEU A 146 0.72 -0.20 -0.11
N LEU A 147 1.93 0.35 -0.28
CA LEU A 147 3.12 -0.21 0.35
C LEU A 147 3.04 -0.13 1.87
N PHE A 148 2.52 0.96 2.40
CA PHE A 148 2.32 1.08 3.84
C PHE A 148 1.35 0.03 4.38
N PHE A 149 0.23 -0.24 3.72
CA PHE A 149 -0.68 -1.34 4.08
C PHE A 149 0.01 -2.70 3.99
N SER A 150 0.83 -2.91 2.96
CA SER A 150 1.63 -4.13 2.80
C SER A 150 2.61 -4.34 3.96
N ILE A 151 3.33 -3.29 4.36
CA ILE A 151 4.25 -3.33 5.50
C ILE A 151 3.50 -3.59 6.81
N THR A 152 2.31 -3.01 6.99
CA THR A 152 1.49 -3.26 8.18
C THR A 152 1.11 -4.74 8.31
N LEU A 153 0.78 -5.42 7.20
CA LEU A 153 0.54 -6.86 7.19
C LEU A 153 1.80 -7.66 7.55
N ILE A 154 2.96 -7.26 7.01
CA ILE A 154 4.25 -7.89 7.33
C ILE A 154 4.56 -7.72 8.83
N LEU A 155 4.42 -6.52 9.37
CA LEU A 155 4.65 -6.25 10.78
C LEU A 155 3.73 -7.08 11.67
N SER A 156 2.44 -7.18 11.34
CA SER A 156 1.49 -8.02 12.05
C SER A 156 1.92 -9.50 12.06
N TYR A 157 2.35 -10.02 10.91
CA TYR A 157 2.89 -11.38 10.80
C TYR A 157 4.14 -11.57 11.65
N LEU A 158 5.08 -10.62 11.63
CA LEU A 158 6.33 -10.71 12.39
C LEU A 158 6.11 -10.69 13.91
N ILE A 159 5.12 -9.89 14.37
CA ILE A 159 4.72 -9.83 15.78
C ILE A 159 4.15 -11.19 16.24
N ILE A 160 3.23 -11.76 15.45
CA ILE A 160 2.59 -13.03 15.77
C ILE A 160 3.64 -14.14 15.88
N ASN A 161 4.65 -14.13 15.00
CA ASN A 161 5.70 -15.14 14.92
C ASN A 161 6.97 -14.79 15.72
N ASN A 162 6.96 -13.75 16.55
CA ASN A 162 8.06 -13.32 17.41
C ASN A 162 9.40 -13.05 16.68
N LYS A 163 9.35 -12.55 15.44
CA LYS A 163 10.52 -12.27 14.59
C LYS A 163 11.04 -10.85 14.76
N SER A 164 11.59 -10.51 15.93
CA SER A 164 11.97 -9.13 16.31
C SER A 164 12.99 -8.46 15.39
N ARG A 165 13.99 -9.17 14.86
CA ARG A 165 15.02 -8.59 13.96
C ARG A 165 14.42 -8.01 12.70
N TRP A 166 13.52 -8.75 12.05
CA TRP A 166 12.84 -8.30 10.84
C TRP A 166 11.83 -7.17 11.11
N LEU A 167 11.29 -7.12 12.32
CA LEU A 167 10.37 -6.06 12.72
C LEU A 167 11.06 -4.69 12.72
N ILE A 168 12.32 -4.60 13.19
CA ILE A 168 13.10 -3.37 13.13
C ILE A 168 13.29 -2.92 11.68
N PHE A 169 13.71 -3.83 10.80
CA PHE A 169 13.92 -3.51 9.39
C PHE A 169 12.64 -3.00 8.71
N PHE A 170 11.55 -3.77 8.75
CA PHE A 170 10.30 -3.37 8.10
C PHE A 170 9.62 -2.18 8.78
N GLY A 171 9.78 -2.02 10.09
CA GLY A 171 9.31 -0.84 10.82
C GLY A 171 10.01 0.44 10.34
N SER A 172 11.33 0.39 10.18
CA SER A 172 12.10 1.52 9.65
C SER A 172 11.67 1.88 8.22
N VAL A 173 11.54 0.89 7.34
CA VAL A 173 11.03 1.13 5.97
C VAL A 173 9.63 1.75 6.00
N GLY A 174 8.74 1.28 6.89
CA GLY A 174 7.40 1.82 7.04
C GLY A 174 7.38 3.32 7.40
N ILE A 175 8.32 3.77 8.21
CA ILE A 175 8.43 5.19 8.62
C ILE A 175 8.69 6.10 7.41
N PHE A 176 9.52 5.67 6.46
CA PHE A 176 9.76 6.42 5.22
C PHE A 176 8.55 6.50 4.29
N LEU A 177 7.62 5.56 4.41
CA LEU A 177 6.39 5.57 3.62
C LEU A 177 5.30 6.39 4.29
N ARG A 178 5.19 6.32 5.62
CA ARG A 178 4.15 7.05 6.36
C ARG A 178 4.55 7.24 7.83
N GLN A 179 4.43 8.47 8.33
CA GLN A 179 4.77 8.82 9.72
C GLN A 179 3.99 8.00 10.75
N THR A 180 2.74 7.66 10.46
CA THR A 180 1.90 6.83 11.34
C THR A 180 2.51 5.45 11.60
N ALA A 181 3.46 4.99 10.76
CA ALA A 181 4.20 3.76 10.99
C ALA A 181 5.02 3.80 12.29
N VAL A 182 5.43 4.96 12.76
CA VAL A 182 6.14 5.11 14.06
C VAL A 182 5.29 4.55 15.20
N ALA A 183 4.01 4.91 15.25
CA ALA A 183 3.11 4.41 16.30
C ALA A 183 2.92 2.88 16.21
N ILE A 184 2.75 2.35 14.99
CA ILE A 184 2.63 0.90 14.76
C ILE A 184 3.93 0.19 15.17
N PHE A 185 5.09 0.75 14.81
CA PHE A 185 6.40 0.20 15.15
C PHE A 185 6.62 0.17 16.67
N ILE A 186 6.38 1.27 17.38
CA ILE A 186 6.51 1.36 18.84
C ILE A 186 5.55 0.38 19.51
N GLY A 187 4.28 0.37 19.13
CA GLY A 187 3.30 -0.58 19.68
C GLY A 187 3.71 -2.05 19.48
N SER A 188 4.20 -2.36 18.29
CA SER A 188 4.71 -3.70 17.95
C SER A 188 5.90 -4.11 18.81
N PHE A 189 6.83 -3.19 19.01
CA PHE A 189 8.02 -3.41 19.84
C PHE A 189 7.65 -3.65 21.31
N LEU A 190 6.73 -2.85 21.87
CA LEU A 190 6.24 -3.02 23.24
C LEU A 190 5.56 -4.38 23.46
N ILE A 191 4.77 -4.86 22.48
CA ILE A 191 4.15 -6.18 22.53
C ILE A 191 5.23 -7.29 22.58
N LEU A 192 6.28 -7.18 21.77
CA LEU A 192 7.38 -8.16 21.79
C LEU A 192 8.16 -8.15 23.10
N LEU A 193 8.42 -6.97 23.67
CA LEU A 193 9.08 -6.86 24.99
C LEU A 193 8.24 -7.53 26.07
N LYS A 194 6.93 -7.31 26.09
CA LYS A 194 6.03 -7.96 27.06
C LYS A 194 6.06 -9.48 26.94
N LYS A 195 6.01 -9.99 25.70
CA LYS A 195 6.07 -11.45 25.46
C LYS A 195 7.39 -12.11 25.86
N LYS A 196 8.50 -11.37 25.87
CA LYS A 196 9.81 -11.92 26.26
C LYS A 196 9.95 -12.03 27.78
N ASN A 197 9.18 -11.22 28.53
CA ASN A 197 9.24 -11.15 29.99
C ASN A 197 8.13 -11.97 30.68
N SER A 198 7.24 -12.58 29.92
CA SER A 198 6.22 -13.55 30.36
C SER A 198 6.62 -14.97 29.93
#